data_41bd64b9af9d6628cb129bf60347b0dc
#
_entry.id   41bd64b9af9d6628cb129bf60347b0dc
#
_cell.length_a   1.000
_cell.length_b   1.000
_cell.length_c   1.000
_cell.angle_alpha   90.00
_cell.angle_beta   90.00
_cell.angle_gamma   90.00
#
_symmetry.space_group_name_H-M   'P 1'
#
loop_
_entity.id
_entity.type
_entity.pdbx_description
1 polymer ?
#
loop_
_entity_poly.entity_id
_entity_poly.type
_entity_poly.pdbx_seq_one_letter_code
_entity_poly.pdbx_strand_id
1 'polypeptide(L)'
;MKKTFTTLFLSVLMAAPLSAQDIVSSETENTIRDLFSASLQGEDVTMEENAEVSMDKISATREKVWQIWRSAVEGFDEEKLFAVTELELRKTGSWTLPSDLEPNAKMPFYWGCNAEKVQAGTKYPLFLYMHGSGDKNQEWETGIGLSLRRFYSPGIYFVPQIPNTGDYYRWAIQSKQWAWEKLLRLAFLTEEVDANKIYFFGISEGAYGSQRLASFYADYLAGAGPMAGGEPLRNAPMENVANIAFSLRTGALDDGFYRNKLTQKALDVADSLEKEHPGYYKHFIEVIPGDGHSIDYRPTTPWLAQYSRDAHPDYFFWENYDMYGRKREGFYNIRITQKSLLDSDKGRACYEMTREGNTINLNIKRVLYSTVNAPSGIEIDFTRKYSSITRGKVRLYLNEQEYDLTQPVKVVLNGEEIFSGLVRPDLKTMVESCAFFFDPERVFPAAIDIDLKTKTALPTSIDVVEAETEDAEQEVIYDLSGRRVLSPKKNGIYVSNGRAILVQ
;
A
#
# COMPACT_ATOMS: atom_id res chain seq x y z
N MET A 1 -43.24 39.07 -57.92
CA MET A 1 -42.08 38.14 -57.80
C MET A 1 -41.71 38.03 -56.37
N LYS A 2 -42.14 36.93 -55.67
CA LYS A 2 -41.76 36.62 -54.28
C LYS A 2 -40.62 35.61 -54.36
N LYS A 3 -39.46 35.95 -53.81
CA LYS A 3 -38.32 35.04 -53.66
C LYS A 3 -38.47 34.32 -52.34
N THR A 4 -38.63 33.00 -52.38
CA THR A 4 -38.65 32.10 -51.25
C THR A 4 -37.19 31.71 -50.91
N PHE A 5 -36.75 32.06 -49.74
CA PHE A 5 -35.45 31.55 -49.19
C PHE A 5 -35.70 30.25 -48.49
N THR A 6 -35.08 29.16 -48.97
CA THR A 6 -35.05 27.84 -48.29
C THR A 6 -33.82 27.80 -47.43
N THR A 7 -34.03 27.82 -46.12
CA THR A 7 -32.96 27.67 -45.14
C THR A 7 -32.71 26.17 -44.93
N LEU A 8 -31.52 25.72 -45.33
CA LEU A 8 -31.06 24.34 -45.11
C LEU A 8 -30.55 24.24 -43.67
N PHE A 9 -31.25 23.51 -42.80
CA PHE A 9 -30.75 23.14 -41.47
C PHE A 9 -29.78 21.99 -41.63
N LEU A 10 -28.49 22.28 -41.42
CA LEU A 10 -27.43 21.27 -41.29
C LEU A 10 -27.49 20.78 -39.86
N SER A 11 -28.08 19.60 -39.61
CA SER A 11 -28.01 18.92 -38.33
C SER A 11 -26.60 18.35 -38.14
N VAL A 12 -25.80 19.02 -37.34
CA VAL A 12 -24.54 18.45 -36.81
C VAL A 12 -24.93 17.40 -35.78
N LEU A 13 -24.85 16.13 -36.15
CA LEU A 13 -24.82 15.04 -35.17
C LEU A 13 -23.52 15.23 -34.33
N MET A 14 -23.67 15.76 -33.13
CA MET A 14 -22.64 15.61 -32.13
C MET A 14 -22.60 14.12 -31.78
N ALA A 15 -21.54 13.43 -32.19
CA ALA A 15 -21.20 12.13 -31.65
C ALA A 15 -20.96 12.34 -30.15
N ALA A 16 -21.82 11.79 -29.32
CA ALA A 16 -21.57 11.71 -27.87
C ALA A 16 -20.23 10.95 -27.66
N PRO A 17 -19.37 11.38 -26.75
CA PRO A 17 -18.18 10.60 -26.43
C PRO A 17 -18.65 9.22 -25.98
N LEU A 18 -18.12 8.17 -26.61
CA LEU A 18 -18.28 6.78 -26.19
C LEU A 18 -17.86 6.70 -24.72
N SER A 19 -18.84 6.45 -23.85
CA SER A 19 -18.62 6.42 -22.41
C SER A 19 -17.87 5.13 -22.00
N ALA A 20 -17.27 5.11 -20.81
CA ALA A 20 -16.62 3.93 -20.21
C ALA A 20 -17.54 2.68 -20.16
N GLN A 21 -18.84 2.84 -20.40
CA GLN A 21 -19.84 1.80 -20.50
C GLN A 21 -19.54 0.69 -21.54
N ASP A 22 -18.65 0.94 -22.51
CA ASP A 22 -18.36 -0.03 -23.57
C ASP A 22 -17.29 -1.08 -23.16
N ILE A 23 -16.46 -0.82 -22.14
CA ILE A 23 -15.42 -1.77 -21.66
C ILE A 23 -15.96 -2.63 -20.53
N VAL A 24 -16.77 -2.05 -19.64
CA VAL A 24 -17.39 -2.76 -18.52
C VAL A 24 -18.88 -2.89 -18.78
N SER A 25 -19.28 -3.98 -19.43
CA SER A 25 -20.70 -4.32 -19.63
C SER A 25 -21.39 -4.63 -18.28
N SER A 26 -22.71 -4.68 -18.27
CA SER A 26 -23.45 -5.04 -17.05
C SER A 26 -23.13 -6.46 -16.57
N GLU A 27 -22.81 -7.39 -17.48
CA GLU A 27 -22.39 -8.76 -17.14
C GLU A 27 -20.98 -8.73 -16.51
N THR A 28 -20.03 -8.04 -17.12
CA THR A 28 -18.68 -7.83 -16.58
C THR A 28 -18.72 -7.13 -15.22
N GLU A 29 -19.61 -6.13 -15.02
CA GLU A 29 -19.78 -5.48 -13.71
C GLU A 29 -20.22 -6.46 -12.62
N ASN A 30 -21.13 -7.38 -12.92
CA ASN A 30 -21.56 -8.40 -11.95
C ASN A 30 -20.41 -9.35 -11.62
N THR A 31 -19.67 -9.82 -12.62
CA THR A 31 -18.48 -10.66 -12.42
C THR A 31 -17.45 -9.96 -11.52
N ILE A 32 -17.14 -8.69 -11.77
CA ILE A 32 -16.21 -7.90 -10.95
C ILE A 32 -16.74 -7.75 -9.51
N ARG A 33 -18.04 -7.51 -9.33
CA ARG A 33 -18.66 -7.41 -8.00
C ARG A 33 -18.54 -8.71 -7.21
N ASP A 34 -18.75 -9.85 -7.85
CA ASP A 34 -18.63 -11.17 -7.23
C ASP A 34 -17.18 -11.45 -6.82
N LEU A 35 -16.20 -11.11 -7.70
CA LEU A 35 -14.76 -11.18 -7.38
C LEU A 35 -14.40 -10.29 -6.17
N PHE A 36 -14.89 -9.07 -6.12
CA PHE A 36 -14.65 -8.18 -4.99
C PHE A 36 -15.29 -8.71 -3.69
N SER A 37 -16.47 -9.29 -3.78
CA SER A 37 -17.13 -9.90 -2.62
C SER A 37 -16.35 -11.11 -2.09
N ALA A 38 -15.80 -11.95 -2.96
CA ALA A 38 -14.94 -13.07 -2.60
C ALA A 38 -13.61 -12.57 -1.97
N SER A 39 -12.99 -11.56 -2.57
CA SER A 39 -11.78 -10.93 -2.01
C SER A 39 -11.99 -10.38 -0.60
N LEU A 40 -13.13 -9.72 -0.35
CA LEU A 40 -13.48 -9.21 0.98
C LEU A 40 -13.66 -10.31 2.02
N GLN A 41 -14.00 -11.53 1.58
CA GLN A 41 -14.08 -12.74 2.41
C GLN A 41 -12.72 -13.41 2.64
N GLY A 42 -11.65 -12.86 2.04
CA GLY A 42 -10.28 -13.38 2.17
C GLY A 42 -9.91 -14.44 1.15
N GLU A 43 -10.68 -14.58 0.07
CA GLU A 43 -10.36 -15.47 -1.03
C GLU A 43 -9.37 -14.83 -2.00
N ASP A 44 -8.43 -15.62 -2.53
CA ASP A 44 -7.59 -15.21 -3.65
C ASP A 44 -8.45 -15.15 -4.92
N VAL A 45 -8.52 -13.98 -5.52
CA VAL A 45 -9.35 -13.75 -6.70
C VAL A 45 -8.49 -13.52 -7.93
N THR A 46 -8.92 -14.14 -9.04
CA THR A 46 -8.34 -13.96 -10.37
C THR A 46 -9.46 -13.77 -11.37
N MET A 47 -9.38 -12.74 -12.17
CA MET A 47 -10.34 -12.54 -13.26
C MET A 47 -9.94 -13.45 -14.44
N GLU A 48 -10.87 -14.31 -14.90
CA GLU A 48 -10.57 -15.22 -16.02
C GLU A 48 -10.56 -14.48 -17.36
N GLU A 49 -11.57 -13.65 -17.59
CA GLU A 49 -11.67 -12.84 -18.80
C GLU A 49 -10.82 -11.58 -18.69
N ASN A 50 -10.19 -11.20 -19.78
CA ASN A 50 -9.41 -9.96 -19.87
C ASN A 50 -9.87 -9.13 -21.09
N ALA A 51 -9.78 -7.81 -20.96
CA ALA A 51 -10.06 -6.86 -22.02
C ALA A 51 -8.97 -5.79 -22.06
N GLU A 52 -8.43 -5.54 -23.24
CA GLU A 52 -7.50 -4.43 -23.45
C GLU A 52 -8.23 -3.10 -23.22
N VAL A 53 -7.58 -2.19 -22.50
CA VAL A 53 -8.08 -0.85 -22.21
C VAL A 53 -7.25 0.15 -22.99
N SER A 54 -7.87 0.92 -23.89
CA SER A 54 -7.14 1.97 -24.61
C SER A 54 -6.71 3.11 -23.68
N MET A 55 -5.61 3.78 -24.02
CA MET A 55 -4.99 4.82 -23.17
C MET A 55 -5.97 5.92 -22.77
N ASP A 56 -6.83 6.36 -23.68
CA ASP A 56 -7.84 7.39 -23.44
C ASP A 56 -8.99 6.95 -22.53
N LYS A 57 -9.14 5.65 -22.28
CA LYS A 57 -10.19 5.06 -21.42
C LYS A 57 -9.69 4.64 -20.04
N ILE A 58 -8.38 4.67 -19.77
CA ILE A 58 -7.81 4.23 -18.49
C ILE A 58 -8.49 4.90 -17.30
N SER A 59 -8.56 6.23 -17.28
CA SER A 59 -9.13 7.00 -16.17
C SER A 59 -10.61 6.65 -15.92
N ALA A 60 -11.41 6.56 -16.98
CA ALA A 60 -12.84 6.24 -16.86
C ALA A 60 -13.06 4.77 -16.41
N THR A 61 -12.23 3.84 -16.89
CA THR A 61 -12.28 2.43 -16.47
C THR A 61 -11.86 2.29 -15.01
N ARG A 62 -10.79 2.97 -14.58
CA ARG A 62 -10.33 3.01 -13.19
C ARG A 62 -11.45 3.49 -12.27
N GLU A 63 -12.09 4.61 -12.59
CA GLU A 63 -13.20 5.14 -11.81
C GLU A 63 -14.36 4.14 -11.73
N LYS A 64 -14.72 3.47 -12.84
CA LYS A 64 -15.78 2.47 -12.84
C LYS A 64 -15.42 1.25 -11.97
N VAL A 65 -14.20 0.74 -12.05
CA VAL A 65 -13.72 -0.37 -11.21
C VAL A 65 -13.76 0.03 -9.72
N TRP A 66 -13.31 1.25 -9.40
CA TRP A 66 -13.37 1.77 -8.03
C TRP A 66 -14.80 1.92 -7.50
N GLN A 67 -15.75 2.36 -8.33
CA GLN A 67 -17.17 2.45 -7.94
C GLN A 67 -17.77 1.07 -7.65
N ILE A 68 -17.41 0.05 -8.41
CA ILE A 68 -17.85 -1.32 -8.15
C ILE A 68 -17.26 -1.81 -6.82
N TRP A 69 -15.98 -1.51 -6.53
CA TRP A 69 -15.34 -1.81 -5.25
C TRP A 69 -16.07 -1.13 -4.09
N ARG A 70 -16.34 0.16 -4.18
CA ARG A 70 -17.13 0.90 -3.16
C ARG A 70 -18.45 0.19 -2.86
N SER A 71 -19.21 -0.16 -3.90
CA SER A 71 -20.49 -0.84 -3.74
C SER A 71 -20.35 -2.23 -3.07
N ALA A 72 -19.29 -2.97 -3.38
CA ALA A 72 -19.01 -4.26 -2.75
C ALA A 72 -18.69 -4.10 -1.24
N VAL A 73 -17.81 -3.15 -0.88
CA VAL A 73 -17.48 -2.86 0.52
C VAL A 73 -18.69 -2.34 1.29
N GLU A 74 -19.51 -1.47 0.70
CA GLU A 74 -20.74 -0.98 1.31
C GLU A 74 -21.73 -2.08 1.61
N GLY A 75 -21.77 -3.15 0.81
CA GLY A 75 -22.59 -4.34 1.05
C GLY A 75 -21.98 -5.32 2.07
N PHE A 76 -20.66 -5.33 2.22
CA PHE A 76 -19.94 -6.30 3.03
C PHE A 76 -19.75 -5.86 4.49
N ASP A 77 -19.31 -4.63 4.73
CA ASP A 77 -19.01 -4.14 6.08
C ASP A 77 -20.28 -3.66 6.79
N GLU A 78 -20.81 -4.45 7.74
CA GLU A 78 -21.94 -4.06 8.56
C GLU A 78 -21.60 -2.99 9.60
N GLU A 79 -20.42 -3.10 10.23
CA GLU A 79 -19.91 -2.17 11.26
C GLU A 79 -19.07 -1.07 10.59
N LYS A 80 -19.72 -0.06 10.02
CA LYS A 80 -19.08 1.03 9.26
C LYS A 80 -18.55 2.15 10.17
N LEU A 81 -17.77 3.05 9.56
CA LEU A 81 -17.56 4.38 10.13
C LEU A 81 -18.85 5.20 9.94
N PHE A 82 -19.22 5.96 10.96
CA PHE A 82 -20.34 6.89 10.82
C PHE A 82 -19.88 8.20 10.17
N ALA A 83 -20.84 9.04 9.73
CA ALA A 83 -20.53 10.32 9.10
C ALA A 83 -19.60 11.17 9.98
N VAL A 84 -18.65 11.83 9.36
CA VAL A 84 -17.71 12.72 10.05
C VAL A 84 -18.48 13.90 10.67
N THR A 85 -18.32 14.08 11.96
CA THR A 85 -18.86 15.20 12.72
C THR A 85 -17.78 15.75 13.65
N GLU A 86 -18.09 16.80 14.40
CA GLU A 86 -17.19 17.24 15.46
C GLU A 86 -16.93 16.11 16.47
N LEU A 87 -15.68 16.02 16.94
CA LEU A 87 -15.26 14.98 17.89
C LEU A 87 -15.90 15.25 19.25
N GLU A 88 -16.78 14.36 19.68
CA GLU A 88 -17.51 14.44 20.95
C GLU A 88 -17.17 13.24 21.85
N LEU A 89 -17.01 13.47 23.16
CA LEU A 89 -16.68 12.45 24.15
C LEU A 89 -17.67 11.27 24.22
N ARG A 90 -18.89 11.44 23.72
CA ARG A 90 -19.96 10.44 23.79
C ARG A 90 -20.19 9.70 22.49
N LYS A 91 -19.57 10.15 21.39
CA LYS A 91 -19.78 9.55 20.08
C LYS A 91 -18.79 8.41 19.86
N THR A 92 -19.26 7.20 20.11
CA THR A 92 -18.45 5.99 20.00
C THR A 92 -19.05 5.01 19.01
N GLY A 93 -18.18 4.32 18.27
CA GLY A 93 -18.48 3.09 17.57
C GLY A 93 -17.82 1.90 18.26
N SER A 94 -17.99 0.73 17.68
CA SER A 94 -17.21 -0.45 18.06
C SER A 94 -17.14 -1.43 16.92
N TRP A 95 -16.03 -2.17 16.82
CA TRP A 95 -15.85 -3.27 15.89
C TRP A 95 -15.65 -4.57 16.64
N THR A 96 -16.23 -5.64 16.11
CA THR A 96 -15.98 -7.00 16.55
C THR A 96 -14.79 -7.54 15.76
N LEU A 97 -13.70 -7.85 16.44
CA LEU A 97 -12.51 -8.42 15.80
C LEU A 97 -12.68 -9.92 15.57
N PRO A 98 -12.02 -10.51 14.56
CA PRO A 98 -12.10 -11.95 14.29
C PRO A 98 -11.72 -12.77 15.53
N SER A 99 -12.60 -13.69 15.93
CA SER A 99 -12.49 -14.45 17.18
C SER A 99 -11.35 -15.47 17.17
N ASP A 100 -10.92 -15.90 16.00
CA ASP A 100 -9.75 -16.74 15.77
C ASP A 100 -8.42 -15.98 15.98
N LEU A 101 -8.42 -14.67 15.76
CA LEU A 101 -7.27 -13.81 16.01
C LEU A 101 -7.24 -13.29 17.46
N GLU A 102 -8.40 -12.98 18.04
CA GLU A 102 -8.53 -12.48 19.41
C GLU A 102 -9.90 -12.81 20.00
N PRO A 103 -9.98 -13.72 20.98
CA PRO A 103 -11.26 -14.16 21.52
C PRO A 103 -12.08 -13.03 22.17
N ASN A 104 -13.38 -12.98 21.84
CA ASN A 104 -14.35 -12.02 22.40
C ASN A 104 -13.91 -10.56 22.33
N ALA A 105 -13.12 -10.20 21.31
CA ALA A 105 -12.58 -8.86 21.17
C ALA A 105 -13.60 -7.93 20.53
N LYS A 106 -14.16 -7.04 21.34
CA LYS A 106 -14.94 -5.89 20.91
C LYS A 106 -14.12 -4.63 21.13
N MET A 107 -13.75 -3.95 20.05
CA MET A 107 -12.91 -2.76 20.07
C MET A 107 -13.75 -1.48 19.96
N PRO A 108 -14.00 -0.78 21.06
CA PRO A 108 -14.62 0.54 21.01
C PRO A 108 -13.68 1.55 20.34
N PHE A 109 -14.25 2.58 19.71
CA PHE A 109 -13.47 3.69 19.18
C PHE A 109 -14.26 4.99 19.20
N TYR A 110 -13.55 6.11 19.25
CA TYR A 110 -14.05 7.42 18.90
C TYR A 110 -13.66 7.76 17.47
N TRP A 111 -14.58 8.43 16.78
CA TRP A 111 -14.40 8.90 15.41
C TRP A 111 -15.01 10.29 15.28
N GLY A 112 -14.21 11.28 14.90
CA GLY A 112 -14.69 12.63 14.70
C GLY A 112 -13.57 13.60 14.35
N CYS A 113 -13.95 14.82 13.97
CA CYS A 113 -13.03 15.87 13.56
C CYS A 113 -12.88 16.89 14.69
N ASN A 114 -11.64 17.29 15.01
CA ASN A 114 -11.34 18.34 15.99
C ASN A 114 -11.20 19.73 15.37
N ALA A 115 -11.58 19.93 14.09
CA ALA A 115 -11.68 21.25 13.49
C ALA A 115 -12.79 22.07 14.19
N GLU A 116 -12.65 23.41 14.17
CA GLU A 116 -13.66 24.30 14.78
C GLU A 116 -15.06 24.09 14.23
N LYS A 117 -15.16 23.76 12.93
CA LYS A 117 -16.39 23.33 12.26
C LYS A 117 -16.04 22.30 11.18
N VAL A 118 -16.81 21.22 11.15
CA VAL A 118 -16.77 20.28 10.02
C VAL A 118 -17.49 20.91 8.85
N GLN A 119 -16.81 21.07 7.73
CA GLN A 119 -17.33 21.67 6.51
C GLN A 119 -17.60 20.59 5.46
N ALA A 120 -18.81 20.56 4.92
CA ALA A 120 -19.16 19.66 3.84
C ALA A 120 -18.26 19.88 2.62
N GLY A 121 -17.81 18.81 1.99
CA GLY A 121 -16.92 18.83 0.83
C GLY A 121 -15.45 19.15 1.13
N THR A 122 -15.08 19.31 2.41
CA THR A 122 -13.67 19.46 2.82
C THR A 122 -13.12 18.10 3.19
N LYS A 123 -11.94 17.77 2.64
CA LYS A 123 -11.18 16.59 3.03
C LYS A 123 -10.22 16.93 4.17
N TYR A 124 -10.20 16.07 5.17
CA TYR A 124 -9.38 16.21 6.37
C TYR A 124 -8.33 15.11 6.48
N PRO A 125 -7.16 15.40 7.05
CA PRO A 125 -6.21 14.36 7.42
C PRO A 125 -6.82 13.41 8.47
N LEU A 126 -6.46 12.12 8.39
CA LEU A 126 -6.86 11.09 9.36
C LEU A 126 -5.69 10.76 10.28
N PHE A 127 -5.92 10.87 11.58
CA PHE A 127 -4.98 10.50 12.64
C PHE A 127 -5.50 9.30 13.42
N LEU A 128 -4.82 8.15 13.31
CA LEU A 128 -5.02 7.01 14.20
C LEU A 128 -4.13 7.18 15.43
N TYR A 129 -4.76 7.44 16.60
CA TYR A 129 -4.06 7.51 17.88
C TYR A 129 -4.14 6.20 18.65
N MET A 130 -2.99 5.67 19.06
CA MET A 130 -2.85 4.48 19.89
C MET A 130 -2.41 4.86 21.30
N HIS A 131 -3.17 4.44 22.31
CA HIS A 131 -2.91 4.80 23.71
C HIS A 131 -1.81 3.93 24.37
N GLY A 132 -1.32 4.35 25.52
CA GLY A 132 -0.32 3.65 26.33
C GLY A 132 -0.85 2.42 27.08
N SER A 133 0.03 1.76 27.87
CA SER A 133 -0.26 0.52 28.60
C SER A 133 -0.64 0.80 30.07
N GLY A 134 -1.75 1.48 30.30
CA GLY A 134 -2.33 1.67 31.63
C GLY A 134 -3.64 0.90 31.80
N ASP A 135 -4.50 1.37 32.72
CA ASP A 135 -5.90 0.94 32.71
C ASP A 135 -6.51 1.35 31.36
N LYS A 136 -7.04 0.39 30.62
CA LYS A 136 -7.48 0.61 29.26
C LYS A 136 -8.59 1.66 29.11
N ASN A 137 -9.46 1.81 30.12
CA ASN A 137 -10.53 2.81 30.09
C ASN A 137 -9.93 4.21 30.33
N GLN A 138 -9.06 4.33 31.32
CA GLN A 138 -8.39 5.59 31.64
C GLN A 138 -7.47 6.04 30.50
N GLU A 139 -6.70 5.14 29.89
CA GLU A 139 -5.84 5.41 28.75
C GLU A 139 -6.65 5.89 27.54
N TRP A 140 -7.78 5.25 27.27
CA TRP A 140 -8.68 5.62 26.19
C TRP A 140 -9.31 6.99 26.38
N GLU A 141 -9.88 7.27 27.58
CA GLU A 141 -10.43 8.59 27.94
C GLU A 141 -9.36 9.69 27.85
N THR A 142 -8.14 9.40 28.32
CA THR A 142 -6.99 10.29 28.19
C THR A 142 -6.68 10.58 26.72
N GLY A 143 -6.65 9.54 25.88
CA GLY A 143 -6.42 9.66 24.43
C GLY A 143 -7.45 10.56 23.74
N ILE A 144 -8.72 10.42 24.10
CA ILE A 144 -9.78 11.31 23.60
C ILE A 144 -9.53 12.77 24.05
N GLY A 145 -9.19 12.97 25.33
CA GLY A 145 -8.87 14.29 25.86
C GLY A 145 -7.66 14.94 25.16
N LEU A 146 -6.64 14.14 24.83
CA LEU A 146 -5.47 14.58 24.06
C LEU A 146 -5.86 14.97 22.62
N SER A 147 -6.67 14.14 21.96
CA SER A 147 -7.15 14.39 20.59
C SER A 147 -7.99 15.67 20.50
N LEU A 148 -8.79 15.97 21.51
CA LEU A 148 -9.59 17.19 21.56
C LEU A 148 -8.80 18.46 21.87
N ARG A 149 -7.68 18.38 22.62
CA ARG A 149 -7.10 19.56 23.28
C ARG A 149 -5.58 19.73 23.10
N ARG A 150 -4.86 18.68 22.75
CA ARG A 150 -3.39 18.65 22.79
C ARG A 150 -2.72 18.35 21.46
N PHE A 151 -3.38 17.60 20.59
CA PHE A 151 -2.89 17.36 19.25
C PHE A 151 -3.39 18.50 18.36
N TYR A 152 -2.58 19.51 18.14
CA TYR A 152 -2.99 20.78 17.54
C TYR A 152 -3.32 20.76 16.06
N SER A 153 -3.19 19.62 15.38
CA SER A 153 -3.55 19.55 13.96
C SER A 153 -5.03 19.34 13.77
N PRO A 154 -5.71 20.23 13.03
CA PRO A 154 -7.07 19.98 12.59
C PRO A 154 -7.12 18.69 11.76
N GLY A 155 -8.06 17.80 12.09
CA GLY A 155 -8.17 16.54 11.40
C GLY A 155 -9.22 15.62 12.03
N ILE A 156 -9.45 14.51 11.34
CA ILE A 156 -10.27 13.41 11.85
C ILE A 156 -9.39 12.53 12.73
N TYR A 157 -9.88 12.21 13.91
CA TYR A 157 -9.20 11.32 14.85
C TYR A 157 -9.98 10.01 15.00
N PHE A 158 -9.31 8.91 14.77
CA PHE A 158 -9.74 7.58 15.16
C PHE A 158 -8.98 7.18 16.43
N VAL A 159 -9.70 7.04 17.54
CA VAL A 159 -9.11 6.73 18.84
C VAL A 159 -9.70 5.42 19.36
N PRO A 160 -9.08 4.28 19.09
CA PRO A 160 -9.54 2.99 19.54
C PRO A 160 -9.19 2.75 21.00
N GLN A 161 -9.97 1.88 21.66
CA GLN A 161 -9.62 1.26 22.91
C GLN A 161 -9.08 -0.16 22.66
N ILE A 162 -7.98 -0.53 23.32
CA ILE A 162 -7.54 -1.92 23.27
C ILE A 162 -8.63 -2.85 23.84
N PRO A 163 -9.09 -3.88 23.12
CA PRO A 163 -10.23 -4.69 23.58
C PRO A 163 -9.89 -5.56 24.78
N ASN A 164 -8.78 -6.30 24.74
CA ASN A 164 -8.36 -7.23 25.79
C ASN A 164 -7.00 -6.83 26.39
N THR A 165 -6.74 -7.28 27.61
CA THR A 165 -5.49 -7.08 28.33
C THR A 165 -4.55 -8.30 28.20
N GLY A 166 -3.43 -8.32 28.89
CA GLY A 166 -2.44 -9.40 28.82
C GLY A 166 -1.69 -9.41 27.49
N ASP A 167 -1.53 -10.59 26.92
CA ASP A 167 -0.78 -10.77 25.65
C ASP A 167 -1.41 -10.03 24.46
N TYR A 168 -2.70 -9.72 24.54
CA TYR A 168 -3.42 -8.95 23.54
C TYR A 168 -3.26 -7.44 23.65
N TYR A 169 -2.61 -6.94 24.72
CA TYR A 169 -2.37 -5.51 24.88
C TYR A 169 -1.20 -5.05 24.00
N ARG A 170 -1.38 -5.16 22.70
CA ARG A 170 -0.41 -4.80 21.66
C ARG A 170 -1.15 -4.27 20.41
N TRP A 171 -0.67 -3.16 19.87
CA TRP A 171 -1.31 -2.51 18.72
C TRP A 171 -0.94 -3.11 17.35
N ALA A 172 0.12 -3.90 17.28
CA ALA A 172 0.64 -4.45 16.04
C ALA A 172 0.36 -5.94 15.83
N ILE A 173 -0.39 -6.63 16.72
CA ILE A 173 -0.77 -8.04 16.54
C ILE A 173 -1.85 -8.21 15.46
N GLN A 174 -2.01 -9.42 14.95
CA GLN A 174 -2.85 -9.72 13.78
C GLN A 174 -4.30 -9.22 13.91
N SER A 175 -4.93 -9.33 15.08
CA SER A 175 -6.29 -8.82 15.30
C SER A 175 -6.40 -7.31 15.08
N LYS A 176 -5.36 -6.54 15.50
CA LYS A 176 -5.31 -5.10 15.27
C LYS A 176 -4.90 -4.76 13.84
N GLN A 177 -4.01 -5.56 13.23
CA GLN A 177 -3.71 -5.41 11.80
C GLN A 177 -4.99 -5.51 10.95
N TRP A 178 -5.86 -6.47 11.25
CA TRP A 178 -7.18 -6.58 10.63
C TRP A 178 -8.01 -5.31 10.81
N ALA A 179 -8.03 -4.74 12.04
CA ALA A 179 -8.76 -3.50 12.32
C ALA A 179 -8.19 -2.30 11.56
N TRP A 180 -6.85 -2.22 11.40
CA TRP A 180 -6.22 -1.12 10.66
C TRP A 180 -6.48 -1.23 9.15
N GLU A 181 -6.49 -2.42 8.59
CA GLU A 181 -6.87 -2.63 7.19
C GLU A 181 -8.35 -2.32 6.96
N LYS A 182 -9.24 -2.67 7.91
CA LYS A 182 -10.64 -2.23 7.88
C LYS A 182 -10.73 -0.69 7.94
N LEU A 183 -9.98 -0.04 8.84
CA LEU A 183 -9.96 1.42 8.94
C LEU A 183 -9.51 2.06 7.62
N LEU A 184 -8.40 1.60 7.03
CA LEU A 184 -7.88 2.13 5.76
C LEU A 184 -8.90 1.95 4.64
N ARG A 185 -9.46 0.75 4.49
CA ARG A 185 -10.48 0.44 3.49
C ARG A 185 -11.69 1.36 3.59
N LEU A 186 -12.23 1.54 4.81
CA LEU A 186 -13.40 2.41 5.04
C LEU A 186 -13.04 3.89 4.90
N ALA A 187 -11.85 4.31 5.33
CA ALA A 187 -11.39 5.68 5.20
C ALA A 187 -11.24 6.11 3.73
N PHE A 188 -10.76 5.23 2.86
CA PHE A 188 -10.67 5.50 1.42
C PHE A 188 -12.03 5.64 0.73
N LEU A 189 -13.10 5.15 1.34
CA LEU A 189 -14.48 5.34 0.84
C LEU A 189 -15.15 6.61 1.39
N THR A 190 -14.59 7.20 2.44
CA THR A 190 -15.16 8.37 3.11
C THR A 190 -14.71 9.63 2.38
N GLU A 191 -15.65 10.41 1.85
CA GLU A 191 -15.36 11.60 1.04
C GLU A 191 -14.65 12.71 1.83
N GLU A 192 -14.82 12.73 3.16
CA GLU A 192 -14.22 13.72 4.07
C GLU A 192 -12.77 13.37 4.46
N VAL A 193 -12.28 12.15 4.16
CA VAL A 193 -10.89 11.78 4.43
C VAL A 193 -10.02 12.09 3.22
N ASP A 194 -8.90 12.77 3.46
CA ASP A 194 -7.82 12.88 2.49
C ASP A 194 -7.01 11.57 2.49
N ALA A 195 -7.20 10.74 1.46
CA ALA A 195 -6.54 9.44 1.31
C ALA A 195 -5.00 9.54 1.33
N ASN A 196 -4.45 10.70 0.99
CA ASN A 196 -3.02 10.97 1.00
C ASN A 196 -2.52 11.65 2.28
N LYS A 197 -3.37 11.74 3.34
CA LYS A 197 -3.02 12.31 4.65
C LYS A 197 -3.49 11.44 5.80
N ILE A 198 -2.99 10.20 5.84
CA ILE A 198 -3.26 9.24 6.92
C ILE A 198 -2.00 9.07 7.77
N TYR A 199 -2.13 9.26 9.08
CA TYR A 199 -1.02 9.23 10.03
C TYR A 199 -1.33 8.29 11.19
N PHE A 200 -0.35 7.43 11.53
CA PHE A 200 -0.40 6.57 12.70
C PHE A 200 0.53 7.09 13.78
N PHE A 201 0.03 7.30 14.97
CA PHE A 201 0.83 7.81 16.06
C PHE A 201 0.34 7.28 17.42
N GLY A 202 1.18 7.39 18.44
CA GLY A 202 0.81 6.91 19.75
C GLY A 202 1.86 7.18 20.82
N ILE A 203 1.48 6.92 22.08
CA ILE A 203 2.31 7.17 23.25
C ILE A 203 2.63 5.84 23.94
N SER A 204 3.89 5.64 24.40
CA SER A 204 4.32 4.47 25.16
C SER A 204 4.06 3.16 24.42
N GLU A 205 3.13 2.31 24.82
CA GLU A 205 2.74 1.10 24.08
C GLU A 205 2.20 1.46 22.68
N GLY A 206 1.50 2.58 22.55
CA GLY A 206 1.06 3.12 21.27
C GLY A 206 2.22 3.58 20.38
N ALA A 207 3.33 4.01 20.98
CA ALA A 207 4.54 4.34 20.22
C ALA A 207 5.20 3.09 19.63
N TYR A 208 5.32 2.00 20.40
CA TYR A 208 5.80 0.72 19.87
C TYR A 208 4.92 0.24 18.72
N GLY A 209 3.59 0.32 18.91
CA GLY A 209 2.63 -0.03 17.86
C GLY A 209 2.79 0.83 16.60
N SER A 210 2.80 2.15 16.74
CA SER A 210 2.90 3.07 15.60
C SER A 210 4.23 2.96 14.86
N GLN A 211 5.34 2.70 15.54
CA GLN A 211 6.63 2.48 14.90
C GLN A 211 6.66 1.21 14.05
N ARG A 212 6.13 0.09 14.58
CA ARG A 212 6.02 -1.18 13.84
C ARG A 212 5.08 -1.04 12.64
N LEU A 213 3.91 -0.44 12.86
CA LEU A 213 2.90 -0.24 11.82
C LEU A 213 3.39 0.73 10.74
N ALA A 214 4.18 1.75 11.08
CA ALA A 214 4.80 2.66 10.12
C ALA A 214 5.67 1.90 9.11
N SER A 215 6.56 1.05 9.59
CA SER A 215 7.42 0.23 8.74
C SER A 215 6.66 -0.83 7.94
N PHE A 216 5.52 -1.32 8.47
CA PHE A 216 4.72 -2.37 7.85
C PHE A 216 3.72 -1.86 6.81
N TYR A 217 3.14 -0.66 7.03
CA TYR A 217 2.13 -0.03 6.20
C TYR A 217 2.57 1.30 5.58
N ALA A 218 3.88 1.53 5.42
CA ALA A 218 4.40 2.79 4.88
C ALA A 218 3.74 3.19 3.56
N ASP A 219 3.43 2.23 2.71
CA ASP A 219 2.77 2.43 1.41
C ASP A 219 1.32 2.95 1.50
N TYR A 220 0.70 2.96 2.69
CA TYR A 220 -0.62 3.55 2.95
C TYR A 220 -0.58 4.87 3.71
N LEU A 221 0.58 5.23 4.29
CA LEU A 221 0.68 6.32 5.24
C LEU A 221 1.37 7.55 4.65
N ALA A 222 0.95 8.72 5.08
CA ALA A 222 1.69 9.97 4.90
C ALA A 222 2.78 10.14 5.96
N GLY A 223 2.58 9.54 7.13
CA GLY A 223 3.56 9.60 8.20
C GLY A 223 3.18 8.82 9.45
N ALA A 224 4.14 8.74 10.38
CA ALA A 224 3.93 8.14 11.68
C ALA A 224 4.66 8.92 12.77
N GLY A 225 4.08 8.91 13.99
CA GLY A 225 4.55 9.71 15.11
C GLY A 225 4.60 8.95 16.43
N PRO A 226 5.49 7.97 16.61
CA PRO A 226 5.72 7.36 17.92
C PRO A 226 6.29 8.36 18.94
N MET A 227 5.76 8.33 20.17
CA MET A 227 6.13 9.24 21.25
C MET A 227 6.36 8.48 22.56
N ALA A 228 7.45 8.79 23.27
CA ALA A 228 7.86 8.12 24.49
C ALA A 228 7.92 6.57 24.31
N GLY A 229 8.55 6.13 23.21
CA GLY A 229 8.74 4.74 22.85
C GLY A 229 10.10 4.52 22.20
N GLY A 230 10.28 3.35 21.62
CA GLY A 230 11.50 2.98 20.90
C GLY A 230 11.54 1.49 20.65
N GLU A 231 11.38 1.07 19.41
CA GLU A 231 11.50 -0.32 18.98
C GLU A 231 12.89 -0.61 18.42
N PRO A 232 13.43 -1.81 18.67
CA PRO A 232 14.56 -2.30 17.89
C PRO A 232 14.30 -2.21 16.39
N LEU A 233 15.23 -1.63 15.64
CA LEU A 233 15.05 -1.44 14.18
C LEU A 233 14.86 -2.74 13.40
N ARG A 234 15.25 -3.87 13.98
CA ARG A 234 14.91 -5.18 13.40
C ARG A 234 13.41 -5.48 13.44
N ASN A 235 12.67 -4.94 14.41
CA ASN A 235 11.21 -5.10 14.51
C ASN A 235 10.45 -4.06 13.68
N ALA A 236 11.10 -2.96 13.34
CA ALA A 236 10.56 -1.85 12.56
C ALA A 236 11.67 -1.26 11.68
N PRO A 237 12.04 -1.91 10.56
CA PRO A 237 13.10 -1.45 9.67
C PRO A 237 12.89 -0.01 9.21
N MET A 238 13.89 0.85 9.47
CA MET A 238 13.86 2.27 9.08
C MET A 238 13.86 2.41 7.55
N GLU A 239 14.45 1.48 6.85
CA GLU A 239 14.53 1.47 5.39
C GLU A 239 13.15 1.45 4.73
N ASN A 240 12.14 0.84 5.38
CA ASN A 240 10.78 0.76 4.85
C ASN A 240 10.04 2.11 4.87
N VAL A 241 10.50 3.10 5.64
CA VAL A 241 9.81 4.40 5.80
C VAL A 241 10.35 5.49 4.89
N ALA A 242 10.99 5.13 3.77
CA ALA A 242 11.63 6.07 2.85
C ALA A 242 10.73 7.21 2.39
N ASN A 243 9.45 6.93 2.17
CA ASN A 243 8.50 7.86 1.55
C ASN A 243 7.46 8.45 2.52
N ILE A 244 7.61 8.23 3.82
CA ILE A 244 6.71 8.79 4.81
C ILE A 244 7.43 9.75 5.76
N ALA A 245 6.71 10.70 6.33
CA ALA A 245 7.22 11.54 7.41
C ALA A 245 7.27 10.73 8.71
N PHE A 246 8.45 10.55 9.28
CA PHE A 246 8.64 9.73 10.48
C PHE A 246 9.11 10.58 11.67
N SER A 247 8.27 10.71 12.71
CA SER A 247 8.60 11.41 13.95
C SER A 247 8.71 10.44 15.10
N LEU A 248 9.88 10.37 15.75
CA LEU A 248 10.08 9.56 16.97
C LEU A 248 10.69 10.44 18.06
N ARG A 249 9.94 10.69 19.13
CA ARG A 249 10.37 11.61 20.19
C ARG A 249 10.33 10.91 21.55
N THR A 250 11.46 10.93 22.29
CA THR A 250 11.63 10.20 23.56
C THR A 250 12.48 11.05 24.50
N GLY A 251 12.18 11.04 25.78
CA GLY A 251 12.97 11.74 26.78
C GLY A 251 14.35 11.12 26.97
N ALA A 252 15.40 11.93 27.18
CA ALA A 252 16.77 11.46 27.39
C ALA A 252 16.94 10.62 28.66
N LEU A 253 16.06 10.82 29.66
CA LEU A 253 16.03 10.07 30.91
C LEU A 253 15.04 8.87 30.86
N ASP A 254 14.40 8.61 29.72
CA ASP A 254 13.53 7.45 29.53
C ASP A 254 14.35 6.21 29.15
N ASP A 255 15.07 5.67 30.14
CA ASP A 255 15.95 4.53 29.99
C ASP A 255 15.25 3.16 30.11
N GLY A 256 13.98 3.15 30.54
CA GLY A 256 13.15 1.96 30.59
C GLY A 256 13.06 1.29 29.22
N PHE A 257 13.34 -0.03 29.17
CA PHE A 257 13.44 -0.78 27.91
C PHE A 257 14.42 -0.18 26.88
N TYR A 258 15.38 0.63 27.33
CA TYR A 258 16.37 1.33 26.50
C TYR A 258 15.76 2.26 25.43
N ARG A 259 14.58 2.83 25.69
CA ARG A 259 13.84 3.67 24.73
C ARG A 259 14.69 4.84 24.20
N ASN A 260 15.39 5.56 25.09
CA ASN A 260 16.29 6.64 24.70
C ASN A 260 17.42 6.17 23.76
N LYS A 261 18.02 5.01 24.01
CA LYS A 261 19.09 4.44 23.17
C LYS A 261 18.57 3.94 21.83
N LEU A 262 17.38 3.33 21.81
CA LEU A 262 16.73 2.88 20.58
C LEU A 262 16.32 4.06 19.71
N THR A 263 15.84 5.17 20.32
CA THR A 263 15.53 6.42 19.61
C THR A 263 16.80 7.05 19.04
N GLN A 264 17.92 7.09 19.79
CA GLN A 264 19.20 7.57 19.28
C GLN A 264 19.67 6.71 18.09
N LYS A 265 19.58 5.39 18.20
CA LYS A 265 19.93 4.47 17.10
C LYS A 265 19.06 4.71 15.85
N ALA A 266 17.78 4.98 16.06
CA ALA A 266 16.87 5.31 14.95
C ALA A 266 17.25 6.63 14.27
N LEU A 267 17.64 7.65 15.05
CA LEU A 267 18.16 8.93 14.53
C LEU A 267 19.42 8.72 13.70
N ASP A 268 20.42 8.02 14.25
CA ASP A 268 21.69 7.78 13.55
C ASP A 268 21.48 7.05 12.21
N VAL A 269 20.54 6.11 12.16
CA VAL A 269 20.21 5.37 10.92
C VAL A 269 19.42 6.26 9.95
N ALA A 270 18.45 7.03 10.44
CA ALA A 270 17.65 7.93 9.58
C ALA A 270 18.52 9.01 8.94
N ASP A 271 19.43 9.63 9.69
CA ASP A 271 20.40 10.60 9.19
C ASP A 271 21.29 10.00 8.07
N SER A 272 21.75 8.76 8.27
CA SER A 272 22.54 8.04 7.25
C SER A 272 21.75 7.80 5.99
N LEU A 273 20.52 7.30 6.12
CA LEU A 273 19.64 7.00 5.00
C LEU A 273 19.21 8.26 4.24
N GLU A 274 18.89 9.37 4.93
CA GLU A 274 18.58 10.66 4.26
C GLU A 274 19.77 11.19 3.49
N LYS A 275 20.98 11.02 4.01
CA LYS A 275 22.22 11.42 3.33
C LYS A 275 22.49 10.54 2.11
N GLU A 276 22.23 9.24 2.18
CA GLU A 276 22.41 8.30 1.07
C GLU A 276 21.35 8.48 -0.02
N HIS A 277 20.12 8.86 0.37
CA HIS A 277 18.97 9.05 -0.50
C HIS A 277 18.34 10.45 -0.29
N PRO A 278 18.96 11.52 -0.82
CA PRO A 278 18.47 12.88 -0.64
C PRO A 278 17.04 13.07 -1.12
N GLY A 279 16.18 13.61 -0.25
CA GLY A 279 14.76 13.81 -0.55
C GLY A 279 13.83 12.76 0.07
N TYR A 280 14.36 11.59 0.43
CA TYR A 280 13.65 10.51 1.14
C TYR A 280 13.94 10.56 2.64
N TYR A 281 13.30 9.68 3.43
CA TYR A 281 13.51 9.51 4.87
C TYR A 281 13.31 10.79 5.68
N LYS A 282 12.26 11.56 5.37
CA LYS A 282 11.90 12.76 6.12
C LYS A 282 11.60 12.41 7.56
N HIS A 283 12.39 12.95 8.50
CA HIS A 283 12.25 12.58 9.90
C HIS A 283 12.34 13.75 10.86
N PHE A 284 11.71 13.58 12.03
CA PHE A 284 11.81 14.41 13.21
C PHE A 284 12.04 13.50 14.42
N ILE A 285 13.27 13.02 14.55
CA ILE A 285 13.67 12.11 15.62
C ILE A 285 14.45 12.90 16.67
N GLU A 286 14.01 12.79 17.93
CA GLU A 286 14.58 13.61 19.00
C GLU A 286 14.67 12.83 20.31
N VAL A 287 15.86 12.86 20.95
CA VAL A 287 16.08 12.47 22.34
C VAL A 287 16.09 13.74 23.19
N ILE A 288 14.96 14.04 23.86
CA ILE A 288 14.68 15.33 24.48
C ILE A 288 15.45 15.45 25.82
N PRO A 289 16.39 16.42 25.95
CA PRO A 289 17.17 16.59 27.16
C PRO A 289 16.31 16.91 28.38
N GLY A 290 16.56 16.24 29.51
CA GLY A 290 15.90 16.48 30.79
C GLY A 290 14.53 15.80 30.96
N ASP A 291 13.90 15.34 29.89
CA ASP A 291 12.62 14.65 29.94
C ASP A 291 12.81 13.15 30.23
N GLY A 292 11.87 12.58 30.99
CA GLY A 292 11.72 11.15 31.21
C GLY A 292 10.68 10.52 30.26
N HIS A 293 9.84 9.61 30.82
CA HIS A 293 8.80 8.92 30.05
C HIS A 293 7.63 9.85 29.64
N SER A 294 7.48 11.01 30.26
CA SER A 294 6.52 12.04 29.88
C SER A 294 7.24 13.15 29.14
N ILE A 295 6.78 13.49 27.93
CA ILE A 295 7.36 14.51 27.06
C ILE A 295 6.28 15.50 26.60
N ASP A 296 6.68 16.56 25.92
CA ASP A 296 5.74 17.41 25.19
C ASP A 296 5.28 16.71 23.89
N TYR A 297 4.01 16.29 23.84
CA TYR A 297 3.43 15.58 22.68
C TYR A 297 2.96 16.53 21.56
N ARG A 298 2.87 17.83 21.84
CA ARG A 298 2.27 18.84 20.94
C ARG A 298 2.95 19.01 19.58
N PRO A 299 4.27 18.91 19.42
CA PRO A 299 4.92 19.13 18.13
C PRO A 299 4.65 18.05 17.07
N THR A 300 4.27 16.83 17.47
CA THR A 300 4.23 15.66 16.60
C THR A 300 3.19 15.79 15.48
N THR A 301 1.92 16.03 15.79
CA THR A 301 0.87 16.07 14.75
C THR A 301 0.98 17.29 13.82
N PRO A 302 1.35 18.52 14.28
CA PRO A 302 1.58 19.64 13.36
C PRO A 302 2.77 19.42 12.41
N TRP A 303 3.79 18.68 12.86
CA TRP A 303 4.91 18.36 11.97
C TRP A 303 4.46 17.32 10.92
N LEU A 304 3.77 16.24 11.32
CA LEU A 304 3.24 15.22 10.41
C LEU A 304 2.31 15.82 9.35
N ALA A 305 1.39 16.71 9.75
CA ALA A 305 0.39 17.30 8.86
C ALA A 305 0.95 18.11 7.68
N GLN A 306 2.25 18.42 7.68
CA GLN A 306 2.92 19.11 6.59
C GLN A 306 3.20 18.21 5.38
N TYR A 307 3.10 16.90 5.55
CA TYR A 307 3.47 15.91 4.54
C TYR A 307 2.26 15.18 4.01
N SER A 308 2.34 14.74 2.78
CA SER A 308 1.35 13.88 2.13
C SER A 308 2.01 12.59 1.66
N ARG A 309 1.22 11.54 1.56
CA ARG A 309 1.67 10.27 0.97
C ARG A 309 1.98 10.46 -0.51
N ASP A 310 3.05 9.85 -0.95
CA ASP A 310 3.29 9.52 -2.35
C ASP A 310 2.92 8.05 -2.56
N ALA A 311 1.88 7.78 -3.34
CA ALA A 311 1.42 6.43 -3.62
C ALA A 311 2.25 5.73 -4.71
N HIS A 312 3.04 6.50 -5.47
CA HIS A 312 3.80 6.04 -6.65
C HIS A 312 5.25 6.54 -6.66
N PRO A 313 6.02 6.29 -5.60
CA PRO A 313 7.35 6.85 -5.45
C PRO A 313 8.33 6.31 -6.50
N ASP A 314 9.31 7.15 -6.89
CA ASP A 314 10.41 6.77 -7.77
C ASP A 314 11.44 5.85 -7.11
N TYR A 315 11.44 5.80 -5.78
CA TYR A 315 12.31 4.97 -4.97
C TYR A 315 11.57 4.44 -3.76
N PHE A 316 11.73 3.16 -3.47
CA PHE A 316 11.45 2.60 -2.15
C PHE A 316 12.37 1.42 -1.84
N PHE A 317 12.52 1.16 -0.56
CA PHE A 317 13.09 -0.06 -0.02
C PHE A 317 12.04 -0.76 0.83
N TRP A 318 11.89 -2.06 0.64
CA TRP A 318 10.96 -2.89 1.40
C TRP A 318 11.66 -4.14 1.93
N GLU A 319 11.90 -4.17 3.23
CA GLU A 319 12.26 -5.39 3.94
C GLU A 319 10.96 -6.08 4.40
N ASN A 320 10.67 -7.24 3.81
CA ASN A 320 9.47 -8.00 4.13
C ASN A 320 9.72 -8.87 5.37
N TYR A 321 9.31 -8.37 6.52
CA TYR A 321 9.49 -9.03 7.81
C TYR A 321 8.18 -9.58 8.36
N ASP A 322 8.31 -10.53 9.27
CA ASP A 322 7.20 -11.08 10.02
C ASP A 322 6.80 -10.13 11.16
N MET A 323 5.54 -9.70 11.16
CA MET A 323 4.97 -8.92 12.25
C MET A 323 3.87 -9.74 12.93
N TYR A 324 4.23 -10.37 14.05
CA TYR A 324 3.34 -11.25 14.83
C TYR A 324 2.72 -12.39 14.01
N GLY A 325 3.51 -13.09 13.22
CA GLY A 325 3.07 -14.24 12.43
C GLY A 325 2.51 -13.90 11.05
N ARG A 326 2.56 -12.63 10.64
CA ARG A 326 2.11 -12.18 9.32
C ARG A 326 3.21 -11.43 8.57
N LYS A 327 3.37 -11.76 7.30
CA LYS A 327 4.16 -11.01 6.32
C LYS A 327 3.23 -10.36 5.31
N ARG A 328 3.62 -9.22 4.77
CA ARG A 328 2.86 -8.59 3.69
C ARG A 328 3.17 -9.27 2.36
N GLU A 329 2.20 -9.28 1.46
CA GLU A 329 2.34 -9.80 0.11
C GLU A 329 2.52 -8.71 -0.94
N GLY A 330 2.39 -7.43 -0.55
CA GLY A 330 2.60 -6.30 -1.44
C GLY A 330 3.06 -5.04 -0.72
N PHE A 331 3.71 -4.15 -1.49
CA PHE A 331 4.22 -2.88 -1.02
C PHE A 331 4.37 -1.91 -2.21
N TYR A 332 3.76 -0.71 -2.15
CA TYR A 332 3.62 0.21 -3.27
C TYR A 332 3.06 -0.48 -4.52
N ASN A 333 3.86 -0.66 -5.55
CA ASN A 333 3.48 -1.26 -6.83
C ASN A 333 4.04 -2.68 -7.04
N ILE A 334 4.50 -3.34 -5.98
CA ILE A 334 4.97 -4.74 -6.03
C ILE A 334 3.98 -5.64 -5.29
N ARG A 335 3.62 -6.78 -5.90
CA ARG A 335 2.93 -7.91 -5.26
C ARG A 335 3.80 -9.17 -5.37
N ILE A 336 3.97 -9.89 -4.29
CA ILE A 336 4.61 -11.22 -4.26
C ILE A 336 3.57 -12.25 -4.70
N THR A 337 3.72 -12.81 -5.88
CA THR A 337 2.84 -13.87 -6.39
C THR A 337 3.35 -15.27 -6.08
N GLN A 338 4.66 -15.38 -5.76
CA GLN A 338 5.26 -16.59 -5.22
C GLN A 338 6.38 -16.21 -4.24
N LYS A 339 6.34 -16.75 -3.01
CA LYS A 339 7.33 -16.46 -1.96
C LYS A 339 8.78 -16.66 -2.43
N SER A 340 9.61 -15.66 -2.19
CA SER A 340 11.06 -15.69 -2.51
C SER A 340 11.88 -16.49 -1.49
N LEU A 341 11.37 -16.60 -0.24
CA LEU A 341 11.94 -17.40 0.83
C LEU A 341 10.88 -18.38 1.34
N LEU A 342 11.30 -19.61 1.66
CA LEU A 342 10.46 -20.58 2.36
C LEU A 342 10.34 -20.19 3.84
N ASP A 343 9.36 -20.71 4.53
CA ASP A 343 9.18 -20.44 5.96
C ASP A 343 10.32 -21.02 6.81
N SER A 344 11.02 -22.07 6.29
CA SER A 344 12.24 -22.63 6.90
C SER A 344 13.50 -21.81 6.65
N ASP A 345 13.49 -20.85 5.72
CA ASP A 345 14.67 -20.05 5.40
C ASP A 345 14.91 -18.99 6.47
N LYS A 346 16.17 -18.85 6.87
CA LYS A 346 16.59 -17.76 7.74
C LYS A 346 16.66 -16.46 6.94
N GLY A 347 16.35 -15.35 7.60
CA GLY A 347 16.45 -14.01 7.01
C GLY A 347 15.14 -13.51 6.43
N ARG A 348 15.24 -12.38 5.72
CA ARG A 348 14.10 -11.66 5.14
C ARG A 348 14.41 -11.31 3.69
N ALA A 349 13.38 -11.29 2.85
CA ALA A 349 13.49 -10.76 1.49
C ALA A 349 13.42 -9.23 1.53
N CYS A 350 14.33 -8.60 0.79
CA CYS A 350 14.36 -7.15 0.58
C CYS A 350 14.14 -6.86 -0.89
N TYR A 351 13.30 -5.89 -1.16
CA TYR A 351 12.96 -5.40 -2.49
C TYR A 351 13.29 -3.91 -2.53
N GLU A 352 14.19 -3.53 -3.40
CA GLU A 352 14.55 -2.14 -3.62
C GLU A 352 14.21 -1.79 -5.07
N MET A 353 13.42 -0.75 -5.26
CA MET A 353 13.00 -0.29 -6.57
C MET A 353 13.44 1.16 -6.78
N THR A 354 13.99 1.44 -7.98
CA THR A 354 14.17 2.79 -8.47
C THR A 354 13.58 2.91 -9.87
N ARG A 355 13.00 4.07 -10.18
CA ARG A 355 12.48 4.41 -11.49
C ARG A 355 13.22 5.60 -12.08
N GLU A 356 13.57 5.49 -13.36
CA GLU A 356 14.11 6.57 -14.17
C GLU A 356 13.38 6.59 -15.52
N GLY A 357 12.40 7.45 -15.68
CA GLY A 357 11.49 7.44 -16.81
C GLY A 357 10.79 6.08 -16.96
N ASN A 358 10.91 5.44 -18.12
CA ASN A 358 10.35 4.09 -18.37
C ASN A 358 11.27 2.93 -17.95
N THR A 359 12.36 3.21 -17.25
CA THR A 359 13.28 2.16 -16.74
C THR A 359 13.06 1.91 -15.27
N ILE A 360 12.85 0.66 -14.90
CA ILE A 360 12.67 0.19 -13.54
C ILE A 360 13.86 -0.68 -13.16
N ASN A 361 14.60 -0.28 -12.13
CA ASN A 361 15.65 -1.10 -11.54
C ASN A 361 15.08 -1.76 -10.28
N LEU A 362 15.09 -3.08 -10.25
CA LEU A 362 14.59 -3.87 -9.13
C LEU A 362 15.73 -4.72 -8.57
N ASN A 363 16.12 -4.47 -7.32
CA ASN A 363 17.12 -5.25 -6.60
C ASN A 363 16.42 -6.11 -5.54
N ILE A 364 16.55 -7.43 -5.66
CA ILE A 364 15.92 -8.37 -4.72
C ILE A 364 17.01 -9.21 -4.05
N LYS A 365 17.09 -9.08 -2.72
CA LYS A 365 18.14 -9.71 -1.91
C LYS A 365 17.56 -10.32 -0.64
N ARG A 366 18.26 -11.27 -0.05
CA ARG A 366 18.01 -11.77 1.29
C ARG A 366 18.92 -11.05 2.26
N VAL A 367 18.37 -10.59 3.39
CA VAL A 367 19.15 -10.08 4.53
C VAL A 367 19.14 -11.08 5.66
N LEU A 368 20.31 -11.28 6.26
CA LEU A 368 20.54 -12.01 7.50
C LEU A 368 21.04 -11.05 8.56
N TYR A 369 20.49 -11.17 9.75
CA TYR A 369 20.85 -10.36 10.91
C TYR A 369 21.76 -11.12 11.87
N SER A 370 22.74 -10.43 12.43
CA SER A 370 23.54 -10.90 13.56
C SER A 370 23.51 -9.84 14.65
N THR A 371 22.98 -10.20 15.82
CA THR A 371 22.90 -9.32 16.98
C THR A 371 24.32 -8.96 17.47
N VAL A 372 24.57 -7.67 17.66
CA VAL A 372 25.83 -7.13 18.20
C VAL A 372 25.66 -6.79 19.68
N ASN A 373 24.55 -6.12 20.02
CA ASN A 373 24.27 -5.70 21.39
C ASN A 373 22.78 -5.89 21.71
N ALA A 374 22.49 -6.66 22.75
CA ALA A 374 21.13 -6.92 23.22
C ALA A 374 21.05 -7.02 24.76
N PRO A 375 21.21 -5.90 25.48
CA PRO A 375 21.12 -5.90 26.94
C PRO A 375 19.69 -6.31 27.37
N SER A 376 19.60 -7.18 28.37
CA SER A 376 18.33 -7.74 28.87
C SER A 376 17.45 -8.34 27.77
N GLY A 377 18.04 -8.81 26.67
CA GLY A 377 17.31 -9.42 25.54
C GLY A 377 16.70 -8.41 24.54
N ILE A 378 16.87 -7.10 24.78
CA ILE A 378 16.39 -6.05 23.85
C ILE A 378 17.53 -5.70 22.89
N GLU A 379 17.33 -5.97 21.60
CA GLU A 379 18.34 -5.73 20.57
C GLU A 379 18.49 -4.24 20.26
N ILE A 380 19.63 -3.65 20.64
CA ILE A 380 19.95 -2.25 20.36
C ILE A 380 20.76 -2.14 19.05
N ASP A 381 21.63 -3.13 18.78
CA ASP A 381 22.52 -3.08 17.63
C ASP A 381 22.70 -4.45 16.98
N PHE A 382 22.85 -4.44 15.64
CA PHE A 382 23.00 -5.63 14.81
C PHE A 382 23.81 -5.31 13.56
N THR A 383 24.33 -6.35 12.91
CA THR A 383 24.89 -6.28 11.56
C THR A 383 23.99 -7.00 10.57
N ARG A 384 24.08 -6.60 9.29
CA ARG A 384 23.35 -7.19 8.17
C ARG A 384 24.31 -7.81 7.17
N LYS A 385 23.93 -8.99 6.66
CA LYS A 385 24.62 -9.63 5.55
C LYS A 385 23.62 -9.91 4.43
N TYR A 386 23.89 -9.38 3.26
CA TYR A 386 23.03 -9.58 2.10
C TYR A 386 23.53 -10.75 1.23
N SER A 387 22.58 -11.43 0.56
CA SER A 387 22.85 -12.48 -0.41
C SER A 387 21.76 -12.50 -1.47
N SER A 388 22.06 -13.09 -2.63
CA SER A 388 21.11 -13.18 -3.74
C SER A 388 19.92 -14.07 -3.43
N ILE A 389 18.76 -13.74 -4.00
CA ILE A 389 17.56 -14.57 -4.08
C ILE A 389 17.45 -15.08 -5.53
N THR A 390 17.19 -16.39 -5.67
CA THR A 390 17.13 -17.07 -6.97
C THR A 390 15.83 -17.79 -7.23
N ARG A 391 14.77 -17.47 -6.48
CA ARG A 391 13.43 -18.07 -6.63
C ARG A 391 12.35 -17.08 -6.20
N GLY A 392 11.11 -17.40 -6.55
CA GLY A 392 9.94 -16.59 -6.28
C GLY A 392 9.47 -15.83 -7.51
N LYS A 393 8.29 -15.26 -7.41
CA LYS A 393 7.71 -14.42 -8.45
C LYS A 393 7.14 -13.15 -7.85
N VAL A 394 7.26 -12.07 -8.59
CA VAL A 394 6.67 -10.79 -8.22
C VAL A 394 5.93 -10.21 -9.41
N ARG A 395 4.82 -9.55 -9.15
CA ARG A 395 4.11 -8.71 -10.10
C ARG A 395 4.47 -7.27 -9.83
N LEU A 396 4.93 -6.57 -10.86
CA LEU A 396 5.25 -5.16 -10.85
C LEU A 396 4.14 -4.42 -11.59
N TYR A 397 3.38 -3.60 -10.87
CA TYR A 397 2.31 -2.80 -11.42
C TYR A 397 2.81 -1.47 -11.98
N LEU A 398 2.19 -1.00 -13.04
CA LEU A 398 2.53 0.22 -13.77
C LEU A 398 1.32 1.16 -13.84
N ASN A 399 1.58 2.45 -13.65
CA ASN A 399 0.59 3.51 -13.76
C ASN A 399 0.95 4.42 -14.94
N GLU A 400 -0.01 4.82 -15.76
CA GLU A 400 0.19 5.69 -16.91
C GLU A 400 0.59 7.14 -16.55
N GLN A 401 0.51 7.50 -15.27
CA GLN A 401 0.95 8.81 -14.80
C GLN A 401 2.47 8.87 -14.60
N GLU A 402 3.09 7.73 -14.26
CA GLU A 402 4.53 7.60 -14.03
C GLU A 402 5.27 6.99 -15.21
N TYR A 403 4.58 6.19 -16.04
CA TYR A 403 5.17 5.50 -17.19
C TYR A 403 4.47 5.90 -18.48
N ASP A 404 5.25 6.21 -19.51
CA ASP A 404 4.71 6.34 -20.86
C ASP A 404 4.44 4.94 -21.45
N LEU A 405 3.23 4.43 -21.25
CA LEU A 405 2.84 3.09 -21.72
C LEU A 405 2.72 3.01 -23.26
N THR A 406 2.89 4.13 -23.99
CA THR A 406 3.00 4.13 -25.47
C THR A 406 4.42 3.81 -25.93
N GLN A 407 5.40 3.79 -25.03
CA GLN A 407 6.80 3.50 -25.28
C GLN A 407 7.22 2.22 -24.55
N PRO A 408 8.30 1.57 -24.98
CA PRO A 408 8.82 0.40 -24.29
C PRO A 408 9.17 0.70 -22.83
N VAL A 409 8.71 -0.16 -21.92
CA VAL A 409 9.12 -0.20 -20.51
C VAL A 409 10.30 -1.16 -20.40
N LYS A 410 11.31 -0.78 -19.63
CA LYS A 410 12.50 -1.57 -19.37
C LYS A 410 12.52 -2.02 -17.90
N VAL A 411 12.82 -3.31 -17.67
CA VAL A 411 13.03 -3.86 -16.33
C VAL A 411 14.43 -4.42 -16.20
N VAL A 412 15.16 -3.94 -15.21
CA VAL A 412 16.50 -4.37 -14.84
C VAL A 412 16.43 -5.05 -13.47
N LEU A 413 16.68 -6.36 -13.42
CA LEU A 413 16.68 -7.15 -12.19
C LEU A 413 18.11 -7.42 -11.72
N ASN A 414 18.48 -6.92 -10.54
CA ASN A 414 19.82 -7.08 -9.97
C ASN A 414 20.97 -6.71 -10.96
N GLY A 415 20.77 -5.64 -11.75
CA GLY A 415 21.72 -5.13 -12.72
C GLY A 415 21.67 -5.81 -14.11
N GLU A 416 20.77 -6.76 -14.34
CA GLU A 416 20.57 -7.44 -15.62
C GLU A 416 19.24 -7.02 -16.24
N GLU A 417 19.25 -6.55 -17.50
CA GLU A 417 18.03 -6.26 -18.25
C GLU A 417 17.31 -7.57 -18.58
N ILE A 418 16.10 -7.73 -18.04
CA ILE A 418 15.27 -8.94 -18.23
C ILE A 418 14.05 -8.69 -19.11
N PHE A 419 13.71 -7.43 -19.36
CA PHE A 419 12.57 -7.04 -20.20
C PHE A 419 12.79 -5.67 -20.84
N SER A 420 12.40 -5.55 -22.11
CA SER A 420 12.23 -4.27 -22.80
C SER A 420 11.13 -4.43 -23.85
N GLY A 421 9.96 -3.82 -23.62
CA GLY A 421 8.82 -3.98 -24.51
C GLY A 421 7.62 -3.14 -24.11
N LEU A 422 6.59 -3.14 -24.97
CA LEU A 422 5.32 -2.47 -24.70
C LEU A 422 4.54 -3.27 -23.64
N VAL A 423 3.89 -2.53 -22.74
CA VAL A 423 2.97 -3.08 -21.73
C VAL A 423 1.62 -2.41 -21.96
N ARG A 424 0.61 -3.19 -22.31
CA ARG A 424 -0.72 -2.65 -22.61
C ARG A 424 -1.60 -2.64 -21.37
N PRO A 425 -2.41 -1.58 -21.20
CA PRO A 425 -3.40 -1.56 -20.14
C PRO A 425 -4.50 -2.60 -20.36
N ASP A 426 -4.95 -3.21 -19.26
CA ASP A 426 -5.98 -4.24 -19.28
C ASP A 426 -6.90 -4.18 -18.05
N LEU A 427 -8.15 -4.61 -18.22
CA LEU A 427 -9.18 -4.58 -17.18
C LEU A 427 -8.88 -5.54 -16.03
N LYS A 428 -8.34 -6.73 -16.33
CA LYS A 428 -8.00 -7.75 -15.33
C LYS A 428 -7.01 -7.19 -14.31
N THR A 429 -5.95 -6.54 -14.79
CA THR A 429 -4.94 -5.90 -13.93
C THR A 429 -5.56 -4.81 -13.05
N MET A 430 -6.48 -3.99 -13.59
CA MET A 430 -7.19 -2.98 -12.79
C MET A 430 -8.04 -3.61 -11.67
N VAL A 431 -8.80 -4.66 -11.98
CA VAL A 431 -9.67 -5.35 -11.01
C VAL A 431 -8.83 -6.04 -9.92
N GLU A 432 -7.82 -6.82 -10.32
CA GLU A 432 -6.97 -7.55 -9.37
C GLU A 432 -6.16 -6.63 -8.48
N SER A 433 -5.62 -5.52 -9.01
CA SER A 433 -4.91 -4.53 -8.18
C SER A 433 -5.84 -3.77 -7.24
N CYS A 434 -7.05 -3.43 -7.69
CA CYS A 434 -8.08 -2.81 -6.84
C CYS A 434 -8.44 -3.70 -5.65
N ALA A 435 -8.72 -4.99 -5.88
CA ALA A 435 -9.01 -5.95 -4.84
C ALA A 435 -7.85 -6.14 -3.85
N PHE A 436 -6.63 -6.19 -4.37
CA PHE A 436 -5.43 -6.46 -3.57
C PHE A 436 -4.99 -5.27 -2.71
N PHE A 437 -4.99 -4.07 -3.27
CA PHE A 437 -4.54 -2.87 -2.56
C PHE A 437 -5.68 -2.10 -1.88
N PHE A 438 -6.94 -2.30 -2.27
CA PHE A 438 -8.13 -1.58 -1.79
C PHE A 438 -7.94 -0.04 -1.66
N ASP A 439 -7.20 0.54 -2.58
CA ASP A 439 -6.71 1.92 -2.56
C ASP A 439 -7.02 2.60 -3.90
N PRO A 440 -7.70 3.75 -3.92
CA PRO A 440 -8.09 4.43 -5.16
C PRO A 440 -6.90 4.85 -6.03
N GLU A 441 -5.74 5.14 -5.41
CA GLU A 441 -4.52 5.50 -6.12
C GLU A 441 -3.82 4.28 -6.74
N ARG A 442 -4.14 3.06 -6.30
CA ARG A 442 -3.47 1.82 -6.70
C ARG A 442 -4.35 0.86 -7.51
N VAL A 443 -5.28 1.41 -8.29
CA VAL A 443 -5.99 0.69 -9.35
C VAL A 443 -5.15 0.78 -10.63
N PHE A 444 -4.18 -0.13 -10.74
CA PHE A 444 -3.16 -0.09 -11.78
C PHE A 444 -3.66 -0.62 -13.11
N PRO A 445 -3.43 0.10 -14.24
CA PRO A 445 -3.90 -0.32 -15.56
C PRO A 445 -3.06 -1.44 -16.19
N ALA A 446 -1.81 -1.61 -15.78
CA ALA A 446 -0.90 -2.55 -16.42
C ALA A 446 0.05 -3.20 -15.40
N ALA A 447 0.60 -4.37 -15.73
CA ALA A 447 1.59 -5.01 -14.89
C ALA A 447 2.54 -5.93 -15.68
N ILE A 448 3.66 -6.28 -15.04
CA ILE A 448 4.67 -7.21 -15.54
C ILE A 448 4.88 -8.29 -14.46
N ASP A 449 4.72 -9.55 -14.83
CA ASP A 449 5.06 -10.69 -13.99
C ASP A 449 6.52 -11.07 -14.18
N ILE A 450 7.28 -11.15 -13.08
CA ILE A 450 8.72 -11.40 -13.05
C ILE A 450 8.98 -12.72 -12.32
N ASP A 451 9.64 -13.66 -12.98
CA ASP A 451 10.14 -14.91 -12.38
C ASP A 451 11.62 -14.74 -12.03
N LEU A 452 11.94 -14.78 -10.73
CA LEU A 452 13.30 -14.57 -10.22
C LEU A 452 14.25 -15.75 -10.52
N LYS A 453 13.70 -16.95 -10.78
CA LYS A 453 14.49 -18.14 -11.06
C LYS A 453 14.99 -18.15 -12.51
N THR A 454 14.08 -17.88 -13.44
CA THR A 454 14.39 -17.86 -14.88
C THR A 454 14.91 -16.51 -15.34
N LYS A 455 14.76 -15.47 -14.53
CA LYS A 455 15.02 -14.06 -14.86
C LYS A 455 14.26 -13.64 -16.12
N THR A 456 12.99 -14.00 -16.16
CA THR A 456 12.09 -13.63 -17.25
C THR A 456 11.02 -12.69 -16.74
N ALA A 457 10.56 -11.79 -17.59
CA ALA A 457 9.48 -10.87 -17.27
C ALA A 457 8.49 -10.84 -18.45
N LEU A 458 7.19 -10.85 -18.13
CA LEU A 458 6.10 -10.91 -19.10
C LEU A 458 4.99 -9.94 -18.71
N PRO A 459 4.51 -9.08 -19.63
CA PRO A 459 3.31 -8.28 -19.40
C PRO A 459 2.09 -9.17 -19.11
N THR A 460 1.22 -8.74 -18.19
CA THR A 460 -0.03 -9.44 -17.84
C THR A 460 -1.05 -9.46 -18.99
N SER A 461 -0.93 -8.53 -19.92
CA SER A 461 -1.78 -8.42 -21.12
C SER A 461 -1.42 -9.40 -22.25
N ILE A 462 -0.45 -10.30 -22.05
CA ILE A 462 -0.06 -11.31 -23.03
C ILE A 462 -0.83 -12.61 -22.78
N ASP A 463 -1.57 -13.08 -23.79
CA ASP A 463 -2.14 -14.42 -23.78
C ASP A 463 -1.02 -15.47 -23.93
N VAL A 464 -0.93 -16.40 -23.00
CA VAL A 464 -0.05 -17.56 -23.08
C VAL A 464 -0.75 -18.62 -23.93
N VAL A 465 -0.27 -18.85 -25.13
CA VAL A 465 -0.71 -20.00 -25.94
C VAL A 465 0.20 -21.17 -25.60
N GLU A 466 -0.34 -22.21 -24.95
CA GLU A 466 0.34 -23.50 -24.84
C GLU A 466 0.46 -24.08 -26.25
N ALA A 467 1.68 -24.45 -26.66
CA ALA A 467 1.87 -25.15 -27.91
C ALA A 467 1.28 -26.57 -27.78
N GLU A 468 0.03 -26.73 -28.22
CA GLU A 468 -0.53 -28.06 -28.40
C GLU A 468 0.34 -28.82 -29.40
N THR A 469 0.83 -29.99 -28.99
CA THR A 469 1.53 -30.92 -29.84
C THR A 469 0.54 -31.61 -30.78
N GLU A 470 0.78 -31.39 -32.09
CA GLU A 470 0.25 -32.14 -33.24
C GLU A 470 -1.14 -31.72 -33.80
N ASP A 471 -1.09 -31.33 -35.08
CA ASP A 471 -2.19 -31.17 -36.05
C ASP A 471 -3.07 -29.92 -35.99
N ALA A 472 -2.48 -28.74 -36.09
CA ALA A 472 -3.21 -27.56 -36.55
C ALA A 472 -2.47 -26.83 -37.68
N GLU A 473 -3.22 -26.27 -38.61
CA GLU A 473 -2.72 -25.46 -39.74
C GLU A 473 -1.63 -24.49 -39.29
N GLN A 474 -0.49 -24.47 -39.98
CA GLN A 474 0.70 -23.68 -39.61
C GLN A 474 0.34 -22.22 -39.34
N GLU A 475 0.14 -21.91 -38.08
CA GLU A 475 -0.02 -20.51 -37.64
C GLU A 475 1.27 -19.74 -37.96
N VAL A 476 1.13 -18.64 -38.68
CA VAL A 476 2.29 -17.83 -39.06
C VAL A 476 2.69 -16.98 -37.85
N ILE A 477 3.84 -17.29 -37.31
CA ILE A 477 4.39 -16.61 -36.14
C ILE A 477 5.44 -15.58 -36.59
N TYR A 478 5.40 -14.39 -35.99
CA TYR A 478 6.33 -13.30 -36.25
C TYR A 478 7.10 -12.94 -35.00
N ASP A 479 8.32 -12.49 -35.10
CA ASP A 479 9.04 -11.85 -34.00
C ASP A 479 8.51 -10.44 -33.75
N LEU A 480 8.94 -9.82 -32.65
CA LEU A 480 8.50 -8.47 -32.26
C LEU A 480 8.93 -7.37 -33.26
N SER A 481 9.81 -7.70 -34.24
CA SER A 481 10.18 -6.81 -35.34
C SER A 481 9.35 -7.04 -36.61
N GLY A 482 8.35 -7.93 -36.55
CA GLY A 482 7.47 -8.28 -37.68
C GLY A 482 8.06 -9.25 -38.69
N ARG A 483 9.16 -9.97 -38.37
CA ARG A 483 9.74 -10.99 -39.23
C ARG A 483 9.12 -12.35 -38.93
N ARG A 484 8.74 -13.09 -39.98
CA ARG A 484 8.21 -14.43 -39.84
C ARG A 484 9.26 -15.38 -39.23
N VAL A 485 8.85 -16.12 -38.20
CA VAL A 485 9.68 -17.09 -37.47
C VAL A 485 9.20 -18.49 -37.79
N LEU A 486 10.06 -19.32 -38.38
CA LEU A 486 9.72 -20.71 -38.73
C LEU A 486 9.96 -21.70 -37.58
N SER A 487 10.77 -21.31 -36.59
CA SER A 487 11.09 -22.15 -35.42
C SER A 487 11.23 -21.25 -34.21
N PRO A 488 10.12 -20.94 -33.53
CA PRO A 488 10.14 -20.09 -32.34
C PRO A 488 10.90 -20.80 -31.20
N LYS A 489 11.70 -20.05 -30.47
CA LYS A 489 12.43 -20.55 -29.31
C LYS A 489 11.52 -20.64 -28.12
N LYS A 490 11.66 -21.68 -27.30
CA LYS A 490 10.99 -21.77 -25.98
C LYS A 490 11.28 -20.51 -25.13
N ASN A 491 10.27 -20.08 -24.40
CA ASN A 491 10.28 -18.85 -23.62
C ASN A 491 10.52 -17.57 -24.45
N GLY A 492 10.25 -17.60 -25.75
CA GLY A 492 10.28 -16.44 -26.63
C GLY A 492 8.89 -15.81 -26.78
N ILE A 493 8.84 -14.47 -26.85
CA ILE A 493 7.61 -13.72 -27.14
C ILE A 493 7.55 -13.48 -28.65
N TYR A 494 6.42 -13.78 -29.25
CA TYR A 494 6.17 -13.68 -30.69
C TYR A 494 4.79 -13.04 -30.93
N VAL A 495 4.46 -12.77 -32.18
CA VAL A 495 3.14 -12.28 -32.59
C VAL A 495 2.51 -13.33 -33.51
N SER A 496 1.30 -13.78 -33.19
CA SER A 496 0.44 -14.59 -34.04
C SER A 496 -0.97 -13.98 -34.11
N ASN A 497 -1.54 -13.87 -35.30
CA ASN A 497 -2.87 -13.32 -35.54
C ASN A 497 -3.10 -11.90 -34.90
N GLY A 498 -2.02 -11.08 -34.87
CA GLY A 498 -2.07 -9.74 -34.28
C GLY A 498 -2.00 -9.71 -32.73
N ARG A 499 -1.78 -10.86 -32.09
CA ARG A 499 -1.63 -10.99 -30.63
C ARG A 499 -0.21 -11.42 -30.25
N ALA A 500 0.28 -10.91 -29.14
CA ALA A 500 1.54 -11.37 -28.58
C ALA A 500 1.33 -12.73 -27.89
N ILE A 501 2.19 -13.70 -28.19
CA ILE A 501 2.15 -15.05 -27.64
C ILE A 501 3.50 -15.41 -27.01
N LEU A 502 3.49 -16.19 -25.95
CA LEU A 502 4.68 -16.83 -25.36
C LEU A 502 4.72 -18.29 -25.80
N VAL A 503 5.81 -18.69 -26.47
CA VAL A 503 6.03 -20.11 -26.80
C VAL A 503 6.77 -20.77 -25.65
N GLN A 504 6.10 -21.67 -24.95
CA GLN A 504 6.63 -22.45 -23.82
C GLN A 504 7.36 -23.72 -24.25
#